data_b2cc63a7709f903ce33a62714a2437b1
#
_entry.id   b2cc63a7709f903ce33a62714a2437b1
#
_cell.length_a   1.000
_cell.length_b   1.000
_cell.length_c   1.000
_cell.angle_alpha   90.00
_cell.angle_beta   90.00
_cell.angle_gamma   90.00
#
_symmetry.space_group_name_H-M   'P 1'
#
loop_
_entity.id
_entity.type
_entity.pdbx_description
1 polymer ?
#
loop_
_entity_poly.entity_id
_entity_poly.type
_entity_poly.pdbx_seq_one_letter_code
_entity_poly.pdbx_strand_id
1 'polypeptide(L)'
;FVLHYGDLTDSTNLIRIIQQVQPDEIYNLAAQSHVAVSFETPEYTANADGVGTLRLLEAIRILGLADKTRFYQASTSELYGLVQEIPQKETTPFYPRSPYGVAKLYAYWITVNYREAYGLYACNGILFNHESPVRGETFVTRKITRGLARIRLGLQPSIHLGNLDA
;
A
#
# COMPACT_ATOMS: atom_id res chain seq x y z
N PHE A 1 -3.66 -8.40 21.56
CA PHE A 1 -4.10 -8.50 20.15
C PHE A 1 -4.16 -9.97 19.73
N VAL A 2 -4.94 -10.29 18.71
CA VAL A 2 -5.05 -11.64 18.14
C VAL A 2 -4.39 -11.59 16.75
N LEU A 3 -3.48 -12.52 16.47
CA LEU A 3 -2.79 -12.66 15.20
C LEU A 3 -3.51 -13.69 14.32
N HIS A 4 -3.82 -13.32 13.08
CA HIS A 4 -4.33 -14.21 12.05
C HIS A 4 -3.33 -14.30 10.90
N TYR A 5 -3.16 -15.49 10.33
CA TYR A 5 -2.40 -15.67 9.09
C TYR A 5 -3.33 -15.45 7.90
N GLY A 6 -2.94 -14.55 6.99
CA GLY A 6 -3.70 -14.24 5.80
C GLY A 6 -2.81 -13.69 4.70
N ASP A 7 -3.28 -13.80 3.47
CA ASP A 7 -2.66 -13.23 2.28
C ASP A 7 -3.72 -12.51 1.45
N LEU A 8 -3.40 -11.35 0.90
CA LEU A 8 -4.33 -10.58 0.05
C LEU A 8 -4.70 -11.32 -1.25
N THR A 9 -3.95 -12.37 -1.61
CA THR A 9 -4.25 -13.20 -2.78
C THR A 9 -5.23 -14.34 -2.48
N ASP A 10 -5.57 -14.59 -1.20
CA ASP A 10 -6.50 -15.65 -0.76
C ASP A 10 -7.84 -15.08 -0.27
N SER A 11 -8.82 -15.00 -1.20
CA SER A 11 -10.16 -14.47 -0.91
C SER A 11 -10.89 -15.25 0.18
N THR A 12 -10.77 -16.58 0.19
CA THR A 12 -11.51 -17.43 1.12
C THR A 12 -11.01 -17.27 2.55
N ASN A 13 -9.69 -17.15 2.70
CA ASN A 13 -9.08 -16.87 3.99
C ASN A 13 -9.46 -15.48 4.52
N LEU A 14 -9.42 -14.45 3.68
CA LEU A 14 -9.82 -13.09 4.06
C LEU A 14 -11.29 -13.02 4.51
N ILE A 15 -12.21 -13.65 3.76
CA ILE A 15 -13.63 -13.73 4.14
C ILE A 15 -13.77 -14.41 5.50
N ARG A 16 -13.10 -15.55 5.72
CA ARG A 16 -13.14 -16.28 6.99
C ARG A 16 -12.62 -15.43 8.16
N ILE A 17 -11.52 -14.73 8.00
CA ILE A 17 -10.96 -13.86 9.04
C ILE A 17 -11.94 -12.72 9.38
N ILE A 18 -12.44 -12.01 8.36
CA ILE A 18 -13.36 -10.89 8.56
C ILE A 18 -14.68 -11.39 9.19
N GLN A 19 -15.18 -12.54 8.77
CA GLN A 19 -16.37 -13.17 9.37
C GLN A 19 -16.15 -13.49 10.85
N GLN A 20 -14.99 -14.01 11.22
CA GLN A 20 -14.65 -14.36 12.60
C GLN A 20 -14.47 -13.12 13.48
N VAL A 21 -13.80 -12.09 12.95
CA VAL A 21 -13.44 -10.89 13.71
C VAL A 21 -14.60 -9.90 13.80
N GLN A 22 -15.44 -9.78 12.76
CA GLN A 22 -16.52 -8.80 12.65
C GLN A 22 -16.06 -7.37 12.97
N PRO A 23 -15.00 -6.86 12.28
CA PRO A 23 -14.33 -5.64 12.68
C PRO A 23 -15.20 -4.40 12.51
N ASP A 24 -15.02 -3.40 13.36
CA ASP A 24 -15.59 -2.07 13.20
C ASP A 24 -14.76 -1.22 12.24
N GLU A 25 -13.45 -1.49 12.17
CA GLU A 25 -12.51 -0.77 11.29
C GLU A 25 -11.51 -1.74 10.66
N ILE A 26 -11.20 -1.52 9.37
CA ILE A 26 -10.15 -2.23 8.63
C ILE A 26 -9.17 -1.20 8.07
N TYR A 27 -7.90 -1.35 8.44
CA TYR A 27 -6.78 -0.57 7.88
C TYR A 27 -5.96 -1.47 6.96
N ASN A 28 -6.19 -1.35 5.65
CA ASN A 28 -5.43 -2.11 4.66
C ASN A 28 -4.08 -1.43 4.41
N LEU A 29 -3.06 -1.91 5.12
CA LEU A 29 -1.66 -1.47 4.95
C LEU A 29 -0.83 -2.52 4.20
N ALA A 30 -1.43 -3.67 3.88
CA ALA A 30 -0.73 -4.77 3.22
C ALA A 30 -0.47 -4.46 1.75
N ALA A 31 0.74 -4.69 1.31
CA ALA A 31 1.16 -4.54 -0.09
C ALA A 31 2.54 -5.16 -0.35
N GLN A 32 2.81 -5.50 -1.61
CA GLN A 32 4.17 -5.60 -2.13
C GLN A 32 4.65 -4.17 -2.41
N SER A 33 5.25 -3.49 -1.42
CA SER A 33 5.48 -2.04 -1.44
C SER A 33 6.84 -1.60 -2.01
N HIS A 34 7.67 -2.53 -2.48
CA HIS A 34 8.98 -2.21 -3.02
C HIS A 34 8.86 -1.94 -4.53
N VAL A 35 8.99 -0.67 -4.94
CA VAL A 35 8.78 -0.23 -6.33
C VAL A 35 9.66 -1.01 -7.32
N ALA A 36 10.96 -1.18 -7.05
CA ALA A 36 11.85 -1.91 -7.96
C ALA A 36 11.41 -3.37 -8.14
N VAL A 37 11.01 -4.05 -7.06
CA VAL A 37 10.51 -5.44 -7.11
C VAL A 37 9.23 -5.54 -7.94
N SER A 38 8.41 -4.50 -8.00
CA SER A 38 7.18 -4.52 -8.82
C SER A 38 7.45 -4.67 -10.32
N PHE A 39 8.63 -4.27 -10.80
CA PHE A 39 9.06 -4.50 -12.19
C PHE A 39 9.49 -5.96 -12.44
N GLU A 40 9.95 -6.65 -11.39
CA GLU A 40 10.35 -8.06 -11.48
C GLU A 40 9.14 -8.99 -11.30
N THR A 41 8.16 -8.59 -10.48
CA THR A 41 6.97 -9.38 -10.15
C THR A 41 5.67 -8.59 -10.37
N PRO A 42 5.39 -8.09 -11.60
CA PRO A 42 4.27 -7.18 -11.83
C PRO A 42 2.90 -7.85 -11.62
N GLU A 43 2.76 -9.11 -11.99
CA GLU A 43 1.51 -9.85 -11.82
C GLU A 43 1.18 -10.07 -10.34
N TYR A 44 2.16 -10.50 -9.53
CA TYR A 44 1.98 -10.64 -8.09
C TYR A 44 1.61 -9.31 -7.45
N THR A 45 2.31 -8.23 -7.82
CA THR A 45 2.05 -6.88 -7.33
C THR A 45 0.61 -6.44 -7.66
N ALA A 46 0.15 -6.65 -8.90
CA ALA A 46 -1.22 -6.33 -9.29
C ALA A 46 -2.25 -7.16 -8.51
N ASN A 47 -1.98 -8.46 -8.33
CA ASN A 47 -2.86 -9.39 -7.64
C ASN A 47 -2.97 -9.08 -6.14
N ALA A 48 -1.84 -8.83 -5.46
CA ALA A 48 -1.81 -8.53 -4.04
C ALA A 48 -2.33 -7.11 -3.76
N ASP A 49 -1.77 -6.08 -4.41
CA ASP A 49 -2.01 -4.68 -4.06
C ASP A 49 -3.32 -4.15 -4.66
N GLY A 50 -3.62 -4.52 -5.90
CA GLY A 50 -4.85 -4.08 -6.59
C GLY A 50 -6.03 -4.97 -6.25
N VAL A 51 -6.00 -6.21 -6.73
CA VAL A 51 -7.11 -7.17 -6.56
C VAL A 51 -7.30 -7.57 -5.09
N GLY A 52 -6.23 -7.59 -4.29
CA GLY A 52 -6.32 -7.82 -2.84
C GLY A 52 -7.21 -6.79 -2.12
N THR A 53 -7.13 -5.53 -2.52
CA THR A 53 -8.03 -4.48 -2.01
C THR A 53 -9.49 -4.78 -2.36
N LEU A 54 -9.77 -5.19 -3.61
CA LEU A 54 -11.11 -5.61 -4.02
C LEU A 54 -11.63 -6.77 -3.16
N ARG A 55 -10.78 -7.76 -2.85
CA ARG A 55 -11.17 -8.92 -2.02
C ARG A 55 -11.63 -8.51 -0.62
N LEU A 56 -10.95 -7.54 0.00
CA LEU A 56 -11.36 -7.02 1.30
C LEU A 56 -12.70 -6.28 1.23
N LEU A 57 -12.88 -5.43 0.22
CA LEU A 57 -14.14 -4.70 0.00
C LEU A 57 -15.31 -5.67 -0.29
N GLU A 58 -15.08 -6.69 -1.11
CA GLU A 58 -16.07 -7.74 -1.38
C GLU A 58 -16.37 -8.56 -0.12
N ALA A 59 -15.39 -8.87 0.71
CA ALA A 59 -15.63 -9.56 1.96
C ALA A 59 -16.55 -8.76 2.90
N ILE A 60 -16.34 -7.45 3.03
CA ILE A 60 -17.22 -6.55 3.79
C ILE A 60 -18.65 -6.61 3.23
N ARG A 61 -18.80 -6.49 1.90
CA ARG A 61 -20.08 -6.50 1.22
C ARG A 61 -20.81 -7.83 1.35
N ILE A 62 -20.13 -8.95 1.06
CA ILE A 62 -20.71 -10.32 1.12
C ILE A 62 -21.17 -10.67 2.54
N LEU A 63 -20.42 -10.25 3.55
CA LEU A 63 -20.75 -10.50 4.95
C LEU A 63 -21.79 -9.54 5.53
N GLY A 64 -22.34 -8.60 4.74
CA GLY A 64 -23.34 -7.64 5.19
C GLY A 64 -22.82 -6.64 6.20
N LEU A 65 -21.53 -6.30 6.16
CA LEU A 65 -20.87 -5.42 7.13
C LEU A 65 -20.77 -3.96 6.66
N ALA A 66 -21.42 -3.60 5.54
CA ALA A 66 -21.30 -2.27 4.94
C ALA A 66 -21.68 -1.13 5.88
N ASP A 67 -22.73 -1.30 6.69
CA ASP A 67 -23.22 -0.29 7.65
C ASP A 67 -22.40 -0.23 8.94
N LYS A 68 -21.55 -1.24 9.19
CA LYS A 68 -20.77 -1.38 10.42
C LYS A 68 -19.30 -1.04 10.20
N THR A 69 -18.67 -1.67 9.21
CA THR A 69 -17.22 -1.67 9.04
C THR A 69 -16.74 -0.46 8.24
N ARG A 70 -15.86 0.33 8.83
CA ARG A 70 -15.12 1.41 8.16
C ARG A 70 -13.85 0.87 7.53
N PHE A 71 -13.58 1.26 6.30
CA PHE A 71 -12.43 0.78 5.54
C PHE A 71 -11.47 1.92 5.20
N TYR A 72 -10.20 1.77 5.57
CA TYR A 72 -9.12 2.66 5.19
C TYR A 72 -8.16 1.93 4.24
N GLN A 73 -7.96 2.49 3.05
CA GLN A 73 -6.96 2.04 2.09
C GLN A 73 -5.71 2.91 2.20
N ALA A 74 -4.58 2.32 2.54
CA ALA A 74 -3.29 2.97 2.40
C ALA A 74 -2.97 3.12 0.91
N SER A 75 -3.16 4.32 0.40
CA SER A 75 -2.76 4.70 -0.94
C SER A 75 -1.35 5.32 -0.91
N THR A 76 -0.87 5.92 -1.98
CA THR A 76 0.53 6.30 -2.13
C THR A 76 0.72 7.55 -2.98
N SER A 77 1.76 8.33 -2.72
CA SER A 77 2.21 9.41 -3.61
C SER A 77 2.66 8.92 -4.99
N GLU A 78 2.99 7.61 -5.13
CA GLU A 78 3.32 6.98 -6.43
C GLU A 78 2.16 7.01 -7.44
N LEU A 79 0.93 7.32 -6.98
CA LEU A 79 -0.20 7.59 -7.89
C LEU A 79 0.10 8.78 -8.80
N TYR A 80 0.75 9.82 -8.27
CA TYR A 80 1.08 11.01 -9.05
C TYR A 80 2.16 10.76 -10.10
N GLY A 81 3.14 9.89 -9.79
CA GLY A 81 4.16 9.43 -10.73
C GLY A 81 4.85 10.55 -11.51
N LEU A 82 4.56 10.67 -12.82
CA LEU A 82 4.97 11.84 -13.61
C LEU A 82 4.03 13.01 -13.26
N VAL A 83 4.45 13.80 -12.30
CA VAL A 83 3.65 14.84 -11.68
C VAL A 83 3.09 15.84 -12.71
N GLN A 84 1.77 16.03 -12.71
CA GLN A 84 1.08 16.91 -13.66
C GLN A 84 0.83 18.33 -13.10
N GLU A 85 0.97 18.49 -11.79
CA GLU A 85 0.73 19.76 -11.08
C GLU A 85 1.62 19.87 -9.84
N ILE A 86 2.18 21.05 -9.54
CA ILE A 86 2.99 21.34 -8.36
C ILE A 86 2.45 22.60 -7.67
N PRO A 87 2.10 22.53 -6.36
CA PRO A 87 2.08 21.34 -5.50
C PRO A 87 0.93 20.39 -5.87
N GLN A 88 1.09 19.08 -5.54
CA GLN A 88 0.04 18.09 -5.70
C GLN A 88 -1.07 18.31 -4.68
N LYS A 89 -2.28 17.98 -5.07
CA LYS A 89 -3.50 17.97 -4.26
C LYS A 89 -4.39 16.78 -4.67
N GLU A 90 -5.47 16.54 -3.97
CA GLU A 90 -6.35 15.39 -4.22
C GLU A 90 -6.99 15.40 -5.61
N THR A 91 -7.08 16.55 -6.25
CA THR A 91 -7.62 16.72 -7.62
C THR A 91 -6.56 16.66 -8.71
N THR A 92 -5.27 16.61 -8.36
CA THR A 92 -4.18 16.48 -9.35
C THR A 92 -4.30 15.16 -10.09
N PRO A 93 -4.27 15.14 -11.44
CA PRO A 93 -4.35 13.91 -12.20
C PRO A 93 -3.25 12.92 -11.84
N PHE A 94 -3.62 11.65 -11.68
CA PHE A 94 -2.68 10.57 -11.44
C PHE A 94 -2.01 10.12 -12.74
N TYR A 95 -0.70 9.87 -12.67
CA TYR A 95 0.10 9.37 -13.79
C TYR A 95 1.18 8.41 -13.29
N PRO A 96 0.81 7.20 -12.78
CA PRO A 96 1.76 6.28 -12.17
C PRO A 96 2.84 5.81 -13.16
N ARG A 97 4.05 5.57 -12.67
CA ARG A 97 5.21 5.22 -13.48
C ARG A 97 5.83 3.86 -13.10
N SER A 98 5.12 3.07 -12.30
CA SER A 98 5.57 1.74 -11.90
C SER A 98 4.38 0.77 -11.83
N PRO A 99 4.60 -0.56 -11.99
CA PRO A 99 3.56 -1.57 -11.75
C PRO A 99 2.93 -1.46 -10.37
N TYR A 100 3.72 -1.13 -9.33
CA TYR A 100 3.23 -0.80 -7.99
C TYR A 100 2.26 0.38 -8.00
N GLY A 101 2.65 1.52 -8.61
CA GLY A 101 1.78 2.69 -8.71
C GLY A 101 0.47 2.40 -9.45
N VAL A 102 0.52 1.61 -10.53
CA VAL A 102 -0.67 1.18 -11.28
C VAL A 102 -1.58 0.28 -10.45
N ALA A 103 -1.02 -0.68 -9.72
CA ALA A 103 -1.79 -1.55 -8.82
C ALA A 103 -2.48 -0.74 -7.69
N LYS A 104 -1.75 0.21 -7.12
CA LYS A 104 -2.30 1.13 -6.10
C LYS A 104 -3.34 2.10 -6.69
N LEU A 105 -3.23 2.47 -7.97
CA LEU A 105 -4.25 3.26 -8.66
C LEU A 105 -5.56 2.48 -8.81
N TYR A 106 -5.48 1.19 -9.17
CA TYR A 106 -6.65 0.32 -9.15
C TYR A 106 -7.27 0.25 -7.74
N ALA A 107 -6.43 0.02 -6.70
CA ALA A 107 -6.88 -0.03 -5.31
C ALA A 107 -7.58 1.27 -4.88
N TYR A 108 -7.04 2.42 -5.27
CA TYR A 108 -7.64 3.74 -5.03
C TYR A 108 -9.04 3.84 -5.64
N TRP A 109 -9.16 3.57 -6.94
CA TRP A 109 -10.43 3.74 -7.64
C TRP A 109 -11.47 2.70 -7.29
N ILE A 110 -11.09 1.46 -6.99
CA ILE A 110 -12.06 0.47 -6.51
C ILE A 110 -12.59 0.82 -5.12
N THR A 111 -11.77 1.43 -4.26
CA THR A 111 -12.20 1.94 -2.95
C THR A 111 -13.22 3.07 -3.11
N VAL A 112 -12.96 4.03 -4.03
CA VAL A 112 -13.93 5.10 -4.37
C VAL A 112 -15.21 4.50 -4.91
N ASN A 113 -15.10 3.55 -5.87
CA ASN A 113 -16.27 2.91 -6.48
C ASN A 113 -17.15 2.20 -5.43
N TYR A 114 -16.57 1.46 -4.49
CA TYR A 114 -17.35 0.78 -3.45
C TYR A 114 -18.02 1.74 -2.48
N ARG A 115 -17.39 2.87 -2.18
CA ARG A 115 -18.02 3.94 -1.41
C ARG A 115 -19.25 4.49 -2.12
N GLU A 116 -19.16 4.74 -3.42
CA GLU A 116 -20.21 5.39 -4.20
C GLU A 116 -21.32 4.41 -4.61
N ALA A 117 -20.95 3.19 -5.02
CA ALA A 117 -21.89 2.20 -5.52
C ALA A 117 -22.64 1.44 -4.41
N TYR A 118 -21.99 1.19 -3.26
CA TYR A 118 -22.53 0.34 -2.20
C TYR A 118 -22.70 1.06 -0.85
N GLY A 119 -22.39 2.35 -0.78
CA GLY A 119 -22.50 3.12 0.44
C GLY A 119 -21.51 2.75 1.54
N LEU A 120 -20.43 2.01 1.23
CA LEU A 120 -19.42 1.68 2.22
C LEU A 120 -18.73 2.95 2.74
N TYR A 121 -18.49 3.02 4.05
CA TYR A 121 -17.57 4.01 4.58
C TYR A 121 -16.13 3.58 4.24
N ALA A 122 -15.66 4.01 3.08
CA ALA A 122 -14.33 3.65 2.56
C ALA A 122 -13.56 4.90 2.14
N CYS A 123 -12.33 5.05 2.63
CA CYS A 123 -11.47 6.19 2.31
C CYS A 123 -10.06 5.78 1.92
N ASN A 124 -9.41 6.64 1.12
CA ASN A 124 -8.03 6.50 0.71
C ASN A 124 -7.17 7.54 1.44
N GLY A 125 -6.08 7.11 2.07
CA GLY A 125 -5.04 8.00 2.55
C GLY A 125 -3.90 8.04 1.55
N ILE A 126 -3.65 9.19 0.90
CA ILE A 126 -2.53 9.36 -0.03
C ILE A 126 -1.27 9.61 0.79
N LEU A 127 -0.53 8.52 1.06
CA LEU A 127 0.66 8.57 1.90
C LEU A 127 1.87 8.98 1.07
N PHE A 128 2.53 10.05 1.49
CA PHE A 128 3.87 10.42 1.03
C PHE A 128 4.94 9.67 1.83
N ASN A 129 6.20 9.83 1.46
CA ASN A 129 7.30 9.19 2.18
C ASN A 129 7.29 9.62 3.65
N HIS A 130 7.32 8.63 4.53
CA HIS A 130 7.34 8.84 5.97
C HIS A 130 8.36 7.92 6.61
N GLU A 131 9.11 8.45 7.55
CA GLU A 131 10.26 7.80 8.14
C GLU A 131 10.09 7.62 9.66
N SER A 132 10.71 6.56 10.17
CA SER A 132 10.76 6.29 11.60
C SER A 132 11.96 5.40 11.96
N PRO A 133 12.31 5.27 13.25
CA PRO A 133 13.36 4.34 13.69
C PRO A 133 13.09 2.87 13.31
N VAL A 134 11.83 2.51 13.05
CA VAL A 134 11.43 1.14 12.64
C VAL A 134 11.19 1.00 11.13
N ARG A 135 11.54 2.02 10.33
CA ARG A 135 11.46 1.94 8.85
C ARG A 135 12.25 0.75 8.34
N GLY A 136 11.75 0.06 7.30
CA GLY A 136 12.45 -1.06 6.69
C GLY A 136 13.87 -0.70 6.20
N GLU A 137 14.83 -1.59 6.39
CA GLU A 137 16.26 -1.34 6.17
C GLU A 137 16.66 -1.11 4.73
N THR A 138 15.82 -1.54 3.78
CA THR A 138 16.02 -1.37 2.34
C THR A 138 15.58 -0.01 1.81
N PHE A 139 14.76 0.72 2.58
CA PHE A 139 14.34 2.07 2.20
C PHE A 139 15.46 3.08 2.38
N VAL A 140 15.49 4.08 1.49
CA VAL A 140 16.65 4.96 1.27
C VAL A 140 17.17 5.62 2.55
N THR A 141 16.33 6.22 3.37
CA THR A 141 16.75 6.94 4.59
C THR A 141 17.38 5.98 5.60
N ARG A 142 16.75 4.82 5.86
CA ARG A 142 17.30 3.83 6.78
C ARG A 142 18.55 3.15 6.20
N LYS A 143 18.58 2.89 4.90
CA LYS A 143 19.76 2.39 4.19
C LYS A 143 20.96 3.32 4.40
N ILE A 144 20.76 4.64 4.25
CA ILE A 144 21.81 5.64 4.43
C ILE A 144 22.27 5.67 5.90
N THR A 145 21.39 5.87 6.85
CA THR A 145 21.75 6.00 8.26
C THR A 145 22.45 4.76 8.79
N ARG A 146 21.94 3.58 8.45
CA ARG A 146 22.56 2.30 8.81
C ARG A 146 23.92 2.11 8.12
N GLY A 147 24.01 2.42 6.83
CA GLY A 147 25.25 2.32 6.06
C GLY A 147 26.36 3.21 6.61
N LEU A 148 26.04 4.47 6.94
CA LEU A 148 27.01 5.39 7.55
C LEU A 148 27.47 4.89 8.92
N ALA A 149 26.58 4.40 9.76
CA ALA A 149 26.95 3.82 11.05
C ALA A 149 27.90 2.61 10.88
N ARG A 150 27.62 1.72 9.92
CA ARG A 150 28.47 0.56 9.60
C ARG A 150 29.85 0.96 9.04
N ILE A 151 29.91 1.97 8.18
CA ILE A 151 31.18 2.53 7.68
C ILE A 151 32.00 3.10 8.85
N ARG A 152 31.37 3.89 9.72
CA ARG A 152 32.02 4.47 10.90
C ARG A 152 32.58 3.41 11.85
N LEU A 153 31.94 2.26 11.94
CA LEU A 153 32.38 1.12 12.77
C LEU A 153 33.34 0.18 12.03
N GLY A 154 33.74 0.48 10.80
CA GLY A 154 34.62 -0.39 9.98
C GLY A 154 33.98 -1.70 9.53
N LEU A 155 32.64 -1.82 9.59
CA LEU A 155 31.90 -3.03 9.23
C LEU A 155 31.59 -3.14 7.73
N GLN A 156 31.71 -2.05 6.98
CA GLN A 156 31.63 -2.00 5.52
C GLN A 156 32.38 -0.80 4.96
N PRO A 157 32.92 -0.88 3.72
CA PRO A 157 33.72 0.22 3.15
C PRO A 157 32.89 1.35 2.54
N SER A 158 31.69 1.07 2.04
CA SER A 158 30.86 2.02 1.28
C SER A 158 29.38 1.66 1.34
N ILE A 159 28.53 2.56 0.83
CA ILE A 159 27.13 2.30 0.50
C ILE A 159 26.89 2.58 -0.97
N HIS A 160 25.97 1.84 -1.59
CA HIS A 160 25.54 2.07 -2.97
C HIS A 160 24.14 2.66 -2.96
N LEU A 161 23.97 3.80 -3.60
CA LEU A 161 22.70 4.47 -3.80
C LEU A 161 22.32 4.41 -5.28
N GLY A 162 21.05 4.63 -5.57
CA GLY A 162 20.54 4.73 -6.93
C GLY A 162 20.85 6.10 -7.55
N ASN A 163 19.89 6.64 -8.32
CA ASN A 163 20.03 7.96 -8.92
C ASN A 163 20.12 9.03 -7.82
N LEU A 164 21.22 9.80 -7.83
CA LEU A 164 21.44 10.89 -6.86
C LEU A 164 20.77 12.21 -7.27
N ASP A 165 20.31 12.29 -8.52
CA ASP A 165 19.66 13.47 -9.11
C ASP A 165 18.12 13.33 -9.13
N ALA A 166 17.58 12.33 -8.43
CA ALA A 166 16.15 12.05 -8.37
C ALA A 166 15.44 12.89 -7.29
#